data_ba98fe4792a264265f395f946e3cdca8
#
_entry.id   ba98fe4792a264265f395f946e3cdca8
#
_cell.length_a   1.000
_cell.length_b   1.000
_cell.length_c   1.000
_cell.angle_alpha   90.00
_cell.angle_beta   90.00
_cell.angle_gamma   90.00
#
_symmetry.space_group_name_H-M   'P 1'
#
loop_
_entity.id
_entity.type
_entity.pdbx_description
1 polymer ?
#
loop_
_entity_poly.entity_id
_entity_poly.type
_entity_poly.pdbx_seq_one_letter_code
_entity_poly.pdbx_strand_id
1 'polypeptide(L)'
;MSERGTVLGFTEHHTRAHVARAIVEGIAMDLRRGAELMEEAFSPRIRRLRIGGGGARSPWAVQTVADVFDMPVEIPHTDELSALGAAINAAVAAGIHPDHGTAAEAMVRIDRVIEPEPRTVSLYHHQYKEGFLPAMEALKPIYGTLHGSS
;
A
#
# COMPACT_ATOMS: atom_id res chain seq x y z
N MET A 1 -12.42 -14.39 -1.56
CA MET A 1 -12.83 -13.57 -2.71
C MET A 1 -11.74 -13.68 -3.74
N SER A 2 -12.09 -13.99 -4.96
CA SER A 2 -11.11 -14.08 -6.06
C SER A 2 -11.34 -12.87 -6.97
N GLU A 3 -10.91 -11.72 -6.51
CA GLU A 3 -10.92 -10.50 -7.28
C GLU A 3 -9.93 -10.61 -8.43
N ARG A 4 -10.33 -10.15 -9.61
CA ARG A 4 -9.47 -10.12 -10.80
C ARG A 4 -9.14 -8.68 -11.14
N GLY A 5 -7.96 -8.43 -11.71
CA GLY A 5 -7.58 -7.13 -12.18
C GLY A 5 -8.51 -6.66 -13.31
N THR A 6 -8.96 -5.42 -13.23
CA THR A 6 -9.82 -4.79 -14.25
C THR A 6 -9.25 -3.44 -14.61
N VAL A 7 -9.28 -3.10 -15.89
CA VAL A 7 -8.93 -1.77 -16.41
C VAL A 7 -10.20 -1.16 -17.02
N LEU A 8 -10.59 -0.01 -16.51
CA LEU A 8 -11.78 0.72 -16.96
C LEU A 8 -11.39 2.03 -17.64
N GLY A 9 -12.22 2.49 -18.58
CA GLY A 9 -12.06 3.78 -19.23
C GLY A 9 -10.91 3.84 -20.23
N PHE A 10 -10.43 2.70 -20.72
CA PHE A 10 -9.37 2.65 -21.73
C PHE A 10 -9.88 3.21 -23.08
N THR A 11 -9.12 4.14 -23.66
CA THR A 11 -9.40 4.75 -24.95
C THR A 11 -8.19 4.68 -25.87
N GLU A 12 -8.36 5.08 -27.14
CA GLU A 12 -7.28 5.14 -28.14
C GLU A 12 -6.13 6.10 -27.77
N HIS A 13 -6.36 7.06 -26.85
CA HIS A 13 -5.34 7.99 -26.40
C HIS A 13 -4.45 7.42 -25.29
N HIS A 14 -4.80 6.27 -24.72
CA HIS A 14 -4.02 5.65 -23.66
C HIS A 14 -2.83 4.85 -24.21
N THR A 15 -1.69 5.05 -23.59
CA THR A 15 -0.43 4.37 -23.91
C THR A 15 -0.08 3.33 -22.84
N ARG A 16 0.95 2.51 -23.10
CA ARG A 16 1.49 1.58 -22.11
C ARG A 16 1.90 2.26 -20.80
N ALA A 17 2.37 3.51 -20.86
CA ALA A 17 2.72 4.28 -19.67
C ALA A 17 1.49 4.59 -18.82
N HIS A 18 0.37 4.92 -19.42
CA HIS A 18 -0.90 5.13 -18.69
C HIS A 18 -1.38 3.84 -18.01
N VAL A 19 -1.25 2.69 -18.68
CA VAL A 19 -1.62 1.39 -18.07
C VAL A 19 -0.71 1.06 -16.88
N ALA A 20 0.61 1.22 -17.04
CA ALA A 20 1.56 0.98 -15.96
C ALA A 20 1.28 1.89 -14.75
N ARG A 21 0.96 3.15 -15.01
CA ARG A 21 0.59 4.12 -13.97
C ARG A 21 -0.70 3.70 -13.27
N ALA A 22 -1.75 3.37 -14.02
CA ALA A 22 -3.03 2.93 -13.47
C ALA A 22 -2.90 1.68 -12.58
N ILE A 23 -2.01 0.75 -12.94
CA ILE A 23 -1.73 -0.43 -12.10
C ILE A 23 -1.15 -0.02 -10.74
N VAL A 24 -0.14 0.83 -10.72
CA VAL A 24 0.49 1.26 -9.45
C VAL A 24 -0.46 2.08 -8.60
N GLU A 25 -1.21 3.01 -9.21
CA GLU A 25 -2.23 3.80 -8.52
C GLU A 25 -3.34 2.90 -7.97
N GLY A 26 -3.80 1.92 -8.74
CA GLY A 26 -4.80 0.94 -8.30
C GLY A 26 -4.31 0.09 -7.13
N ILE A 27 -3.06 -0.37 -7.15
CA ILE A 27 -2.45 -1.09 -6.03
C ILE A 27 -2.41 -0.20 -4.77
N ALA A 28 -2.02 1.08 -4.90
CA ALA A 28 -1.99 2.00 -3.76
C ALA A 28 -3.39 2.24 -3.18
N MET A 29 -4.42 2.36 -4.03
CA MET A 29 -5.81 2.51 -3.60
C MET A 29 -6.35 1.23 -2.92
N ASP A 30 -5.99 0.06 -3.41
CA ASP A 30 -6.37 -1.22 -2.81
C ASP A 30 -5.71 -1.41 -1.44
N LEU A 31 -4.43 -1.07 -1.31
CA LEU A 31 -3.74 -1.03 -0.01
C LEU A 31 -4.42 -0.08 0.98
N ARG A 32 -4.82 1.11 0.53
CA ARG A 32 -5.58 2.05 1.36
C ARG A 32 -6.91 1.45 1.80
N ARG A 33 -7.65 0.80 0.91
CA ARG A 33 -8.90 0.11 1.26
C ARG A 33 -8.67 -0.99 2.30
N GLY A 34 -7.61 -1.79 2.13
CA GLY A 34 -7.22 -2.80 3.11
C GLY A 34 -6.91 -2.20 4.48
N ALA A 35 -6.18 -1.09 4.52
CA ALA A 35 -5.88 -0.36 5.74
C ALA A 35 -7.13 0.18 6.44
N GLU A 36 -8.05 0.79 5.69
CA GLU A 36 -9.35 1.26 6.21
C GLU A 36 -10.16 0.10 6.82
N LEU A 37 -10.22 -1.06 6.16
CA LEU A 37 -10.88 -2.25 6.69
C LEU A 37 -10.23 -2.78 7.97
N MET A 38 -8.91 -2.72 8.07
CA MET A 38 -8.20 -3.10 9.30
C MET A 38 -8.52 -2.13 10.45
N GLU A 39 -8.58 -0.82 10.20
CA GLU A 39 -8.97 0.18 11.18
C GLU A 39 -10.43 -0.02 11.66
N GLU A 40 -11.34 -0.32 10.72
CA GLU A 40 -12.73 -0.64 11.04
C GLU A 40 -12.86 -1.89 11.93
N ALA A 41 -12.05 -2.93 11.66
CA ALA A 41 -12.12 -4.20 12.37
C ALA A 41 -11.45 -4.17 13.75
N PHE A 42 -10.34 -3.46 13.90
CA PHE A 42 -9.47 -3.54 15.08
C PHE A 42 -9.38 -2.26 15.90
N SER A 43 -9.99 -1.17 15.46
CA SER A 43 -10.04 0.15 16.13
C SER A 43 -8.75 0.96 16.29
N PRO A 44 -7.50 0.46 16.17
CA PRO A 44 -6.36 1.34 16.17
C PRO A 44 -6.19 2.04 14.83
N ARG A 45 -6.04 3.37 14.83
CA ARG A 45 -5.68 4.12 13.61
C ARG A 45 -4.24 3.82 13.20
N ILE A 46 -4.06 3.56 11.91
CA ILE A 46 -2.74 3.50 11.30
C ILE A 46 -2.16 4.92 11.33
N ARG A 47 -0.99 5.06 11.93
CA ARG A 47 -0.32 6.35 12.11
C ARG A 47 0.98 6.48 11.34
N ARG A 48 1.49 5.38 10.82
CA ARG A 48 2.77 5.31 10.10
C ARG A 48 2.70 4.28 9.00
N LEU A 49 3.21 4.64 7.85
CA LEU A 49 3.40 3.73 6.73
C LEU A 49 4.88 3.47 6.55
N ARG A 50 5.25 2.22 6.38
CA ARG A 50 6.61 1.81 6.02
C ARG A 50 6.59 0.98 4.77
N ILE A 51 7.44 1.33 3.82
CA ILE A 51 7.60 0.59 2.57
C ILE A 51 9.03 0.13 2.45
N GLY A 52 9.21 -1.14 2.12
CA GLY A 52 10.51 -1.73 1.85
C GLY A 52 10.43 -2.75 0.72
N GLY A 53 11.57 -3.38 0.41
CA GLY A 53 11.68 -4.31 -0.69
C GLY A 53 11.66 -3.63 -2.06
N GLY A 54 11.32 -4.38 -3.10
CA GLY A 54 11.36 -3.91 -4.50
C GLY A 54 10.51 -2.67 -4.79
N GLY A 55 9.35 -2.54 -4.12
CA GLY A 55 8.46 -1.38 -4.29
C GLY A 55 9.08 -0.07 -3.83
N ALA A 56 9.93 -0.08 -2.81
CA ALA A 56 10.62 1.09 -2.28
C ALA A 56 11.68 1.66 -3.23
N ARG A 57 12.11 0.89 -4.24
CA ARG A 57 13.10 1.31 -5.23
C ARG A 57 12.55 2.28 -6.27
N SER A 58 11.23 2.40 -6.39
CA SER A 58 10.60 3.36 -7.28
C SER A 58 10.14 4.60 -6.51
N PRO A 59 10.84 5.74 -6.60
CA PRO A 59 10.46 6.97 -5.90
C PRO A 59 9.04 7.41 -6.24
N TRP A 60 8.65 7.25 -7.51
CA TRP A 60 7.31 7.57 -7.96
C TRP A 60 6.24 6.66 -7.32
N ALA A 61 6.48 5.36 -7.21
CA ALA A 61 5.52 4.45 -6.58
C ALA A 61 5.35 4.76 -5.08
N VAL A 62 6.45 5.08 -4.38
CA VAL A 62 6.41 5.49 -2.98
C VAL A 62 5.65 6.80 -2.79
N GLN A 63 5.90 7.80 -3.66
CA GLN A 63 5.17 9.06 -3.65
C GLN A 63 3.68 8.84 -3.89
N THR A 64 3.32 7.97 -4.85
CA THR A 64 1.92 7.60 -5.09
C THR A 64 1.25 7.03 -3.84
N VAL A 65 1.93 6.17 -3.09
CA VAL A 65 1.39 5.64 -1.83
C VAL A 65 1.23 6.74 -0.79
N ALA A 66 2.24 7.62 -0.61
CA ALA A 66 2.14 8.74 0.32
C ALA A 66 0.93 9.63 0.00
N ASP A 67 0.74 9.96 -1.27
CA ASP A 67 -0.34 10.83 -1.75
C ASP A 67 -1.72 10.16 -1.63
N VAL A 68 -1.81 8.87 -1.97
CA VAL A 68 -3.08 8.11 -1.87
C VAL A 68 -3.53 7.96 -0.42
N PHE A 69 -2.59 7.75 0.51
CA PHE A 69 -2.91 7.62 1.93
C PHE A 69 -3.03 8.96 2.66
N ASP A 70 -2.55 10.06 2.06
CA ASP A 70 -2.36 11.35 2.73
C ASP A 70 -1.53 11.19 4.02
N MET A 71 -0.44 10.44 3.93
CA MET A 71 0.42 10.11 5.06
C MET A 71 1.88 10.05 4.65
N PRO A 72 2.81 10.48 5.54
CA PRO A 72 4.23 10.25 5.32
C PRO A 72 4.57 8.76 5.22
N VAL A 73 5.44 8.41 4.28
CA VAL A 73 5.97 7.07 4.09
C VAL A 73 7.42 6.99 4.53
N GLU A 74 7.68 6.17 5.54
CA GLU A 74 9.03 5.89 6.05
C GLU A 74 9.67 4.78 5.21
N ILE A 75 10.91 5.01 4.75
CA ILE A 75 11.70 4.01 4.04
C ILE A 75 12.84 3.57 4.95
N PRO A 76 12.88 2.30 5.37
CA PRO A 76 13.97 1.75 6.15
C PRO A 76 15.29 1.74 5.38
N HIS A 77 16.40 1.75 6.12
CA HIS A 77 17.76 1.71 5.58
C HIS A 77 18.12 0.43 4.83
N THR A 78 17.29 -0.61 4.95
CA THR A 78 17.50 -1.90 4.28
C THR A 78 16.27 -2.30 3.48
N ASP A 79 16.49 -2.89 2.32
CA ASP A 79 15.45 -3.51 1.50
C ASP A 79 15.06 -4.90 2.02
N GLU A 80 15.90 -5.52 2.87
CA GLU A 80 15.73 -6.89 3.35
C GLU A 80 14.84 -6.95 4.60
N LEU A 81 13.59 -6.49 4.49
CA LEU A 81 12.66 -6.39 5.62
C LEU A 81 12.34 -7.75 6.25
N SER A 82 12.27 -8.81 5.45
CA SER A 82 12.03 -10.17 5.97
C SER A 82 13.19 -10.65 6.85
N ALA A 83 14.43 -10.41 6.43
CA ALA A 83 15.61 -10.74 7.21
C ALA A 83 15.67 -9.89 8.49
N LEU A 84 15.36 -8.59 8.40
CA LEU A 84 15.29 -7.71 9.57
C LEU A 84 14.22 -8.19 10.57
N GLY A 85 13.03 -8.56 10.10
CA GLY A 85 11.98 -9.13 10.95
C GLY A 85 12.39 -10.43 11.63
N ALA A 86 13.07 -11.33 10.91
CA ALA A 86 13.64 -12.55 11.48
C ALA A 86 14.71 -12.26 12.55
N ALA A 87 15.58 -11.27 12.31
CA ALA A 87 16.58 -10.84 13.27
C ALA A 87 15.97 -10.24 14.54
N ILE A 88 14.89 -9.45 14.41
CA ILE A 88 14.13 -8.93 15.56
C ILE A 88 13.56 -10.07 16.40
N ASN A 89 12.91 -11.06 15.77
CA ASN A 89 12.39 -12.24 16.47
C ASN A 89 13.50 -13.01 17.19
N ALA A 90 14.64 -13.22 16.54
CA ALA A 90 15.79 -13.91 17.14
C ALA A 90 16.36 -13.14 18.33
N ALA A 91 16.46 -11.81 18.23
CA ALA A 91 16.98 -10.96 19.32
C ALA A 91 16.08 -11.00 20.56
N VAL A 92 14.76 -11.02 20.38
CA VAL A 92 13.81 -11.18 21.50
C VAL A 92 13.89 -12.58 22.09
N ALA A 93 13.92 -13.62 21.24
CA ALA A 93 14.04 -15.00 21.71
C ALA A 93 15.34 -15.27 22.48
N ALA A 94 16.43 -14.61 22.09
CA ALA A 94 17.74 -14.69 22.78
C ALA A 94 17.83 -13.79 24.03
N GLY A 95 16.77 -13.03 24.37
CA GLY A 95 16.77 -12.13 25.53
C GLY A 95 17.61 -10.86 25.35
N ILE A 96 18.03 -10.51 24.12
CA ILE A 96 18.79 -9.29 23.82
C ILE A 96 17.90 -8.07 24.00
N HIS A 97 16.63 -8.20 23.64
CA HIS A 97 15.60 -7.18 23.86
C HIS A 97 14.42 -7.77 24.62
N PRO A 98 13.75 -7.00 25.49
CA PRO A 98 12.68 -7.51 26.35
C PRO A 98 11.40 -7.85 25.57
N ASP A 99 11.16 -7.18 24.43
CA ASP A 99 9.99 -7.35 23.59
C ASP A 99 10.26 -6.89 22.14
N HIS A 100 9.32 -7.20 21.26
CA HIS A 100 9.42 -6.86 19.82
C HIS A 100 9.36 -5.35 19.53
N GLY A 101 8.66 -4.58 20.36
CA GLY A 101 8.58 -3.11 20.21
C GLY A 101 9.95 -2.48 20.43
N THR A 102 10.58 -2.80 21.57
CA THR A 102 11.93 -2.31 21.91
C THR A 102 12.97 -2.79 20.88
N ALA A 103 12.89 -4.05 20.45
CA ALA A 103 13.78 -4.56 19.41
C ALA A 103 13.60 -3.84 18.07
N ALA A 104 12.36 -3.60 17.65
CA ALA A 104 12.08 -2.89 16.42
C ALA A 104 12.58 -1.42 16.47
N GLU A 105 12.39 -0.73 17.58
CA GLU A 105 12.90 0.64 17.78
C GLU A 105 14.42 0.70 17.72
N ALA A 106 15.11 -0.29 18.27
CA ALA A 106 16.57 -0.34 18.27
C ALA A 106 17.17 -0.76 16.91
N MET A 107 16.50 -1.66 16.17
CA MET A 107 17.05 -2.31 14.99
C MET A 107 16.54 -1.72 13.68
N VAL A 108 15.38 -1.06 13.66
CA VAL A 108 14.83 -0.42 12.45
C VAL A 108 15.28 1.03 12.37
N ARG A 109 16.15 1.32 11.41
CA ARG A 109 16.60 2.67 11.13
C ARG A 109 15.88 3.21 9.87
N ILE A 110 15.32 4.41 9.96
CA ILE A 110 14.69 5.07 8.81
C ILE A 110 15.75 5.83 8.03
N ASP A 111 15.85 5.58 6.74
CA ASP A 111 16.76 6.25 5.83
C ASP A 111 16.18 7.57 5.33
N ARG A 112 14.91 7.56 4.95
CA ARG A 112 14.20 8.75 4.45
C ARG A 112 12.70 8.65 4.69
N VAL A 113 12.07 9.81 4.66
CA VAL A 113 10.62 9.97 4.74
C VAL A 113 10.15 10.70 3.49
N ILE A 114 9.09 10.21 2.89
CA ILE A 114 8.43 10.83 1.73
C ILE A 114 7.13 11.43 2.20
N GLU A 115 7.03 12.75 2.13
CA GLU A 115 5.82 13.49 2.49
C GLU A 115 4.81 13.48 1.34
N PRO A 116 3.50 13.45 1.63
CA PRO A 116 2.46 13.57 0.61
C PRO A 116 2.46 14.97 -0.02
N GLU A 117 2.16 15.04 -1.33
CA GLU A 117 2.02 16.29 -2.05
C GLU A 117 0.56 16.79 -2.01
N PRO A 118 0.25 17.95 -1.41
CA PRO A 118 -1.14 18.39 -1.20
C PRO A 118 -2.01 18.45 -2.47
N ARG A 119 -1.41 18.79 -3.61
CA ARG A 119 -2.13 18.84 -4.89
C ARG A 119 -2.55 17.46 -5.37
N THR A 120 -1.67 16.48 -5.23
CA THR A 120 -1.88 15.10 -5.66
C THR A 120 -2.79 14.35 -4.69
N VAL A 121 -2.68 14.63 -3.40
CA VAL A 121 -3.58 14.12 -2.36
C VAL A 121 -5.04 14.41 -2.69
N SER A 122 -5.38 15.65 -3.03
CA SER A 122 -6.76 16.03 -3.36
C SER A 122 -7.29 15.27 -4.58
N LEU A 123 -6.44 15.08 -5.59
CA LEU A 123 -6.77 14.31 -6.79
C LEU A 123 -7.03 12.83 -6.45
N TYR A 124 -6.10 12.19 -5.72
CA TYR A 124 -6.25 10.78 -5.37
C TYR A 124 -7.40 10.54 -4.39
N HIS A 125 -7.68 11.47 -3.48
CA HIS A 125 -8.84 11.38 -2.63
C HIS A 125 -10.15 11.34 -3.44
N HIS A 126 -10.28 12.22 -4.41
CA HIS A 126 -11.43 12.25 -5.34
C HIS A 126 -11.52 10.94 -6.15
N GLN A 127 -10.43 10.53 -6.78
CA GLN A 127 -10.39 9.28 -7.56
C GLN A 127 -10.72 8.04 -6.71
N TYR A 128 -10.25 8.00 -5.48
CA TYR A 128 -10.53 6.91 -4.56
C TYR A 128 -12.02 6.82 -4.20
N LYS A 129 -12.61 7.95 -3.79
CA LYS A 129 -14.01 7.99 -3.32
C LYS A 129 -15.02 7.90 -4.45
N GLU A 130 -14.80 8.61 -5.55
CA GLU A 130 -15.79 8.73 -6.65
C GLU A 130 -15.53 7.75 -7.80
N GLY A 131 -14.35 7.18 -7.88
CA GLY A 131 -13.96 6.25 -8.94
C GLY A 131 -13.72 4.84 -8.43
N PHE A 132 -12.69 4.65 -7.61
CA PHE A 132 -12.19 3.34 -7.21
C PHE A 132 -13.21 2.56 -6.36
N LEU A 133 -13.72 3.13 -5.28
CA LEU A 133 -14.68 2.44 -4.42
C LEU A 133 -15.98 2.07 -5.13
N PRO A 134 -16.63 2.99 -5.89
CA PRO A 134 -17.82 2.63 -6.65
C PRO A 134 -17.56 1.58 -7.73
N ALA A 135 -16.41 1.62 -8.40
CA ALA A 135 -16.03 0.62 -9.39
C ALA A 135 -15.86 -0.78 -8.77
N MET A 136 -15.21 -0.88 -7.62
CA MET A 136 -15.08 -2.15 -6.90
C MET A 136 -16.46 -2.75 -6.57
N GLU A 137 -17.38 -1.95 -6.05
CA GLU A 137 -18.73 -2.43 -5.73
C GLU A 137 -19.50 -2.89 -6.98
N ALA A 138 -19.43 -2.12 -8.07
CA ALA A 138 -20.10 -2.44 -9.32
C ALA A 138 -19.55 -3.70 -10.00
N LEU A 139 -18.28 -4.03 -9.80
CA LEU A 139 -17.63 -5.20 -10.39
C LEU A 139 -17.83 -6.50 -9.60
N LYS A 140 -18.23 -6.45 -8.35
CA LYS A 140 -18.47 -7.65 -7.51
C LYS A 140 -19.36 -8.71 -8.17
N PRO A 141 -20.53 -8.37 -8.73
CA PRO A 141 -21.38 -9.35 -9.41
C PRO A 141 -20.70 -9.98 -10.63
N ILE A 142 -19.93 -9.18 -11.37
CA ILE A 142 -19.22 -9.65 -12.57
C ILE A 142 -18.14 -10.68 -12.20
N TYR A 143 -17.39 -10.44 -11.15
CA TYR A 143 -16.39 -11.39 -10.65
C TYR A 143 -17.02 -12.70 -10.20
N GLY A 144 -18.19 -12.66 -9.57
CA GLY A 144 -18.94 -13.86 -9.20
C GLY A 144 -19.29 -14.73 -10.40
N THR A 145 -19.70 -14.10 -11.51
CA THR A 145 -20.05 -14.82 -12.76
C THR A 145 -18.82 -15.45 -13.42
N LEU A 146 -17.67 -14.78 -13.39
CA LEU A 146 -16.44 -15.28 -13.98
C LEU A 146 -15.84 -16.48 -13.22
N HIS A 147 -16.26 -16.76 -12.01
CA HIS A 147 -15.85 -17.94 -11.22
C HIS A 147 -16.69 -19.17 -11.45
N GLY A 148 -17.95 -19.02 -11.86
CA GLY A 148 -18.84 -20.14 -12.16
C GLY A 148 -18.55 -20.85 -13.48
N SER A 149 -17.52 -20.45 -14.21
CA SER A 149 -17.19 -20.96 -15.55
C SER A 149 -15.91 -21.82 -15.58
N SER A 150 -15.47 -22.35 -14.44
CA SER A 150 -14.25 -23.21 -14.33
C SER A 150 -14.64 -24.58 -13.84
#